data_5cc436ffe08212412447db8f5fb75ec6
#
_entry.id   5cc436ffe08212412447db8f5fb75ec6
#
_cell.length_a   1.000
_cell.length_b   1.000
_cell.length_c   1.000
_cell.angle_alpha   90.00
_cell.angle_beta   90.00
_cell.angle_gamma   90.00
#
_symmetry.space_group_name_H-M   'P 1'
#
loop_
_entity.id
_entity.type
_entity.pdbx_description
1 polymer ?
#
loop_
_entity_poly.entity_id
_entity_poly.type
_entity_poly.pdbx_seq_one_letter_code
_entity_poly.pdbx_strand_id
1 'polypeptide(L)'
;MAISELKLPAGVGLQVWGSAAEQARGRAAEVAGRLRSALAEQGQALLVVSGGRSPVAFLEALSEEPLDWSRITVSLADERWVPESHADSNAGLVRRHLLRGEAAKARFIGLYQPAASLEEAAELADHHLHELPLPIDVLVLGMGDDGHTASLFPNSPGLDLAMDPQGTRRCLPMWAPSVPHQRLTLPRAVLAAAKVQLLAIQGQSKLATLNAALAVEDERRMPVRAFLRAPLTIHWYP
;
A
#
# COMPACT_ATOMS: atom_id res chain seq x y z
N MET A 1 -10.09 -17.32 -17.15
CA MET A 1 -8.69 -17.10 -17.53
C MET A 1 -7.80 -17.72 -16.47
N ALA A 2 -6.82 -18.52 -16.87
CA ALA A 2 -5.84 -19.04 -15.93
C ALA A 2 -4.78 -17.95 -15.67
N ILE A 3 -4.22 -17.90 -14.45
CA ILE A 3 -3.19 -16.91 -14.10
C ILE A 3 -1.94 -17.06 -14.96
N SER A 4 -1.66 -18.28 -15.45
CA SER A 4 -0.56 -18.57 -16.38
C SER A 4 -0.71 -17.91 -17.77
N GLU A 5 -1.91 -17.45 -18.11
CA GLU A 5 -2.19 -16.75 -19.37
C GLU A 5 -1.92 -15.24 -19.31
N LEU A 6 -1.68 -14.69 -18.13
CA LEU A 6 -1.34 -13.28 -17.94
C LEU A 6 0.03 -12.97 -18.54
N LYS A 7 0.06 -12.00 -19.45
CA LYS A 7 1.30 -11.45 -20.02
C LYS A 7 1.79 -10.32 -19.13
N LEU A 8 2.58 -10.65 -18.14
CA LEU A 8 3.18 -9.66 -17.25
C LEU A 8 4.35 -8.93 -17.95
N PRO A 9 4.55 -7.64 -17.64
CA PRO A 9 5.72 -6.90 -18.11
C PRO A 9 7.03 -7.53 -17.60
N ALA A 10 8.11 -7.30 -18.34
CA ALA A 10 9.44 -7.79 -17.96
C ALA A 10 9.81 -7.31 -16.56
N GLY A 11 10.33 -8.22 -15.73
CA GLY A 11 10.76 -7.94 -14.36
C GLY A 11 9.64 -7.87 -13.32
N VAL A 12 8.36 -8.06 -13.70
CA VAL A 12 7.26 -8.23 -12.75
C VAL A 12 7.20 -9.69 -12.31
N GLY A 13 7.35 -9.91 -10.99
CA GLY A 13 7.26 -11.23 -10.38
C GLY A 13 5.80 -11.66 -10.16
N LEU A 14 5.57 -12.98 -10.11
CA LEU A 14 4.29 -13.57 -9.78
C LEU A 14 4.48 -14.72 -8.80
N GLN A 15 3.75 -14.67 -7.69
CA GLN A 15 3.66 -15.75 -6.73
C GLN A 15 2.22 -16.22 -6.60
N VAL A 16 2.01 -17.51 -6.82
CA VAL A 16 0.69 -18.17 -6.74
C VAL A 16 0.65 -19.01 -5.47
N TRP A 17 -0.42 -18.85 -4.71
CA TRP A 17 -0.62 -19.51 -3.43
C TRP A 17 -1.86 -20.39 -3.48
N GLY A 18 -1.87 -21.47 -2.72
CA GLY A 18 -3.01 -22.39 -2.67
C GLY A 18 -4.17 -21.88 -1.80
N SER A 19 -3.90 -20.92 -0.90
CA SER A 19 -4.91 -20.39 0.03
C SER A 19 -4.57 -19.00 0.55
N ALA A 20 -5.57 -18.32 1.13
CA ALA A 20 -5.40 -17.04 1.82
C ALA A 20 -4.36 -17.12 2.95
N ALA A 21 -4.38 -18.20 3.72
CA ALA A 21 -3.46 -18.40 4.84
C ALA A 21 -2.01 -18.58 4.37
N GLU A 22 -1.80 -19.33 3.29
CA GLU A 22 -0.47 -19.49 2.67
C GLU A 22 0.04 -18.17 2.11
N GLN A 23 -0.81 -17.43 1.38
CA GLN A 23 -0.46 -16.12 0.86
C GLN A 23 -0.08 -15.16 1.99
N ALA A 24 -0.86 -15.12 3.08
CA ALA A 24 -0.60 -14.23 4.22
C ALA A 24 0.77 -14.52 4.85
N ARG A 25 1.06 -15.78 5.16
CA ARG A 25 2.34 -16.20 5.76
C ARG A 25 3.52 -16.01 4.80
N GLY A 26 3.37 -16.43 3.54
CA GLY A 26 4.43 -16.31 2.55
C GLY A 26 4.79 -14.85 2.27
N ARG A 27 3.78 -13.98 2.16
CA ARG A 27 3.98 -12.53 2.01
C ARG A 27 4.62 -11.91 3.26
N ALA A 28 4.22 -12.32 4.46
CA ALA A 28 4.83 -11.86 5.71
C ALA A 28 6.31 -12.24 5.77
N ALA A 29 6.67 -13.47 5.44
CA ALA A 29 8.05 -13.92 5.39
C ALA A 29 8.88 -13.17 4.34
N GLU A 30 8.32 -12.89 3.16
CA GLU A 30 9.01 -12.11 2.12
C GLU A 30 9.24 -10.66 2.59
N VAL A 31 8.20 -9.98 3.09
CA VAL A 31 8.32 -8.62 3.64
C VAL A 31 9.35 -8.57 4.75
N ALA A 32 9.30 -9.51 5.70
CA ALA A 32 10.27 -9.59 6.79
C ALA A 32 11.71 -9.80 6.27
N GLY A 33 11.89 -10.63 5.26
CA GLY A 33 13.20 -10.82 4.60
C GLY A 33 13.73 -9.52 4.01
N ARG A 34 12.88 -8.77 3.29
CA ARG A 34 13.26 -7.46 2.70
C ARG A 34 13.57 -6.41 3.77
N LEU A 35 12.78 -6.36 4.84
CA LEU A 35 13.05 -5.46 5.96
C LEU A 35 14.36 -5.79 6.66
N ARG A 36 14.69 -7.10 6.87
CA ARG A 36 16.00 -7.52 7.42
C ARG A 36 17.15 -7.06 6.55
N SER A 37 17.03 -7.18 5.23
CA SER A 37 18.06 -6.67 4.30
C SER A 37 18.24 -5.17 4.44
N ALA A 38 17.15 -4.39 4.44
CA ALA A 38 17.22 -2.94 4.63
C ALA A 38 17.85 -2.56 5.98
N LEU A 39 17.49 -3.24 7.07
CA LEU A 39 18.08 -3.03 8.39
C LEU A 39 19.59 -3.31 8.40
N ALA A 40 20.04 -4.35 7.69
CA ALA A 40 21.45 -4.71 7.60
C ALA A 40 22.24 -3.68 6.76
N GLU A 41 21.65 -3.17 5.69
CA GLU A 41 22.30 -2.26 4.75
C GLU A 41 22.39 -0.82 5.26
N GLN A 42 21.32 -0.31 5.85
CA GLN A 42 21.17 1.13 6.18
C GLN A 42 20.79 1.41 7.63
N GLY A 43 20.61 0.38 8.45
CA GLY A 43 20.38 0.53 9.87
C GLY A 43 18.92 0.85 10.28
N GLN A 44 18.04 1.13 9.34
CA GLN A 44 16.63 1.39 9.53
C GLN A 44 15.84 0.88 8.32
N ALA A 45 14.51 0.77 8.44
CA ALA A 45 13.66 0.39 7.33
C ALA A 45 12.32 1.11 7.37
N LEU A 46 11.74 1.38 6.18
CA LEU A 46 10.40 1.94 6.03
C LEU A 46 9.48 0.93 5.34
N LEU A 47 8.43 0.54 6.06
CA LEU A 47 7.33 -0.28 5.57
C LEU A 47 6.10 0.60 5.35
N VAL A 48 5.53 0.56 4.16
CA VAL A 48 4.25 1.20 3.84
C VAL A 48 3.25 0.14 3.42
N VAL A 49 2.07 0.15 4.05
CA VAL A 49 1.01 -0.84 3.80
C VAL A 49 -0.30 -0.19 3.43
N SER A 50 -1.10 -0.88 2.60
CA SER A 50 -2.50 -0.54 2.38
C SER A 50 -3.39 -1.17 3.45
N GLY A 51 -4.53 -0.53 3.68
CA GLY A 51 -5.55 -1.03 4.59
C GLY A 51 -6.62 -1.92 3.93
N GLY A 52 -7.80 -1.94 4.54
CA GLY A 52 -8.92 -2.77 4.13
C GLY A 52 -9.02 -4.10 4.89
N ARG A 53 -9.96 -4.97 4.48
CA ARG A 53 -10.18 -6.26 5.19
C ARG A 53 -9.18 -7.35 4.80
N SER A 54 -8.70 -7.33 3.57
CA SER A 54 -7.82 -8.37 3.02
C SER A 54 -6.47 -8.51 3.72
N PRO A 55 -5.81 -7.43 4.24
CA PRO A 55 -4.48 -7.54 4.80
C PRO A 55 -4.42 -8.05 6.25
N VAL A 56 -5.56 -8.26 6.95
CA VAL A 56 -5.55 -8.61 8.39
C VAL A 56 -4.65 -9.80 8.69
N ALA A 57 -4.87 -10.94 8.04
CA ALA A 57 -4.08 -12.16 8.27
C ALA A 57 -2.58 -11.96 7.96
N PHE A 58 -2.27 -11.15 6.95
CA PHE A 58 -0.89 -10.79 6.62
C PHE A 58 -0.26 -9.90 7.70
N LEU A 59 -0.98 -8.89 8.18
CA LEU A 59 -0.48 -7.99 9.23
C LEU A 59 -0.23 -8.75 10.53
N GLU A 60 -1.13 -9.68 10.88
CA GLU A 60 -0.96 -10.55 12.04
C GLU A 60 0.24 -11.48 11.89
N ALA A 61 0.39 -12.15 10.74
CA ALA A 61 1.55 -13.00 10.48
C ALA A 61 2.87 -12.19 10.50
N LEU A 62 2.87 -10.99 9.93
CA LEU A 62 4.04 -10.11 9.93
C LEU A 62 4.41 -9.64 11.35
N SER A 63 3.43 -9.41 12.23
CA SER A 63 3.69 -9.01 13.62
C SER A 63 4.47 -10.05 14.43
N GLU A 64 4.43 -11.31 14.00
CA GLU A 64 5.11 -12.46 14.65
C GLU A 64 6.52 -12.68 14.09
N GLU A 65 6.90 -11.99 13.00
CA GLU A 65 8.23 -12.14 12.39
C GLU A 65 9.33 -11.59 13.29
N PRO A 66 10.45 -12.31 13.46
CA PRO A 66 11.57 -11.87 14.28
C PRO A 66 12.37 -10.76 13.58
N LEU A 67 12.01 -9.52 13.87
CA LEU A 67 12.63 -8.29 13.34
C LEU A 67 13.04 -7.36 14.48
N ASP A 68 14.04 -6.54 14.25
CA ASP A 68 14.30 -5.39 15.14
C ASP A 68 13.32 -4.26 14.82
N TRP A 69 12.12 -4.40 15.37
CA TRP A 69 11.01 -3.48 15.15
C TRP A 69 11.29 -2.07 15.63
N SER A 70 12.20 -1.88 16.59
CA SER A 70 12.58 -0.54 17.09
C SER A 70 13.26 0.32 16.02
N ARG A 71 13.75 -0.29 14.95
CA ARG A 71 14.43 0.36 13.83
C ARG A 71 13.56 0.40 12.56
N ILE A 72 12.30 -0.01 12.68
CA ILE A 72 11.33 -0.01 11.56
C ILE A 72 10.34 1.13 11.77
N THR A 73 10.17 1.95 10.72
CA THR A 73 9.05 2.88 10.61
C THR A 73 7.96 2.25 9.77
N VAL A 74 6.71 2.30 10.24
CA VAL A 74 5.52 1.83 9.54
C VAL A 74 4.66 3.02 9.17
N SER A 75 4.16 3.07 7.93
CA SER A 75 3.21 4.07 7.48
C SER A 75 2.16 3.45 6.55
N LEU A 76 1.27 4.25 6.03
CA LEU A 76 0.13 3.85 5.21
C LEU A 76 0.26 4.37 3.78
N ALA A 77 -0.20 3.60 2.79
CA ALA A 77 -0.30 4.06 1.40
C ALA A 77 -1.44 5.08 1.24
N ASP A 78 -2.50 4.91 2.02
CA ASP A 78 -3.66 5.80 2.05
C ASP A 78 -4.40 5.67 3.38
N GLU A 79 -5.25 6.62 3.67
CA GLU A 79 -6.11 6.62 4.87
C GLU A 79 -7.49 7.19 4.55
N ARG A 80 -8.50 6.70 5.26
CA ARG A 80 -9.80 7.34 5.31
C ARG A 80 -9.72 8.51 6.26
N TRP A 81 -10.21 9.66 5.85
CA TRP A 81 -10.16 10.83 6.73
C TRP A 81 -11.21 10.72 7.83
N VAL A 82 -10.93 9.82 8.75
CA VAL A 82 -11.71 9.52 9.96
C VAL A 82 -10.76 9.34 11.14
N PRO A 83 -11.19 9.60 12.38
CA PRO A 83 -10.36 9.35 13.56
C PRO A 83 -9.86 7.91 13.64
N GLU A 84 -8.70 7.68 14.24
CA GLU A 84 -8.08 6.34 14.36
C GLU A 84 -8.99 5.33 15.06
N SER A 85 -9.88 5.79 15.97
CA SER A 85 -10.87 4.95 16.65
C SER A 85 -12.01 4.48 15.75
N HIS A 86 -12.20 5.07 14.56
CA HIS A 86 -13.25 4.69 13.63
C HIS A 86 -12.95 3.32 13.01
N ALA A 87 -14.00 2.53 12.77
CA ALA A 87 -13.88 1.17 12.23
C ALA A 87 -13.19 1.11 10.86
N ASP A 88 -13.34 2.17 10.05
CA ASP A 88 -12.76 2.28 8.72
C ASP A 88 -11.34 2.86 8.70
N SER A 89 -10.76 3.24 9.86
CA SER A 89 -9.39 3.76 9.89
C SER A 89 -8.37 2.67 9.57
N ASN A 90 -7.49 2.96 8.62
CA ASN A 90 -6.34 2.10 8.29
C ASN A 90 -5.28 2.15 9.41
N ALA A 91 -5.09 3.31 10.05
CA ALA A 91 -4.22 3.43 11.22
C ALA A 91 -4.71 2.54 12.36
N GLY A 92 -6.02 2.60 12.67
CA GLY A 92 -6.63 1.73 13.67
C GLY A 92 -6.48 0.24 13.33
N LEU A 93 -6.59 -0.12 12.05
CA LEU A 93 -6.35 -1.49 11.57
C LEU A 93 -4.89 -1.93 11.84
N VAL A 94 -3.91 -1.12 11.43
CA VAL A 94 -2.48 -1.43 11.60
C VAL A 94 -2.12 -1.55 13.07
N ARG A 95 -2.64 -0.67 13.94
CA ARG A 95 -2.40 -0.79 15.39
C ARG A 95 -2.96 -2.07 15.97
N ARG A 96 -4.17 -2.48 15.58
CA ARG A 96 -4.81 -3.70 16.10
C ARG A 96 -4.15 -4.99 15.62
N HIS A 97 -3.65 -5.03 14.39
CA HIS A 97 -3.24 -6.28 13.75
C HIS A 97 -1.74 -6.41 13.49
N LEU A 98 -1.00 -5.29 13.34
CA LEU A 98 0.45 -5.32 13.13
C LEU A 98 1.23 -4.86 14.37
N LEU A 99 0.88 -3.71 14.94
CA LEU A 99 1.67 -3.08 16.01
C LEU A 99 1.36 -3.67 17.38
N ARG A 100 1.61 -4.97 17.53
CA ARG A 100 1.40 -5.76 18.75
C ARG A 100 2.64 -6.58 19.09
N GLY A 101 2.77 -7.01 20.35
CA GLY A 101 3.95 -7.75 20.81
C GLY A 101 5.25 -6.99 20.52
N GLU A 102 6.22 -7.65 19.93
CA GLU A 102 7.50 -7.01 19.55
C GLU A 102 7.33 -5.94 18.47
N ALA A 103 6.36 -6.13 17.55
CA ALA A 103 6.09 -5.16 16.50
C ALA A 103 5.49 -3.83 17.01
N ALA A 104 5.01 -3.78 18.25
CA ALA A 104 4.59 -2.54 18.90
C ALA A 104 5.75 -1.55 19.12
N LYS A 105 7.01 -2.00 19.04
CA LYS A 105 8.20 -1.14 19.13
C LYS A 105 8.46 -0.32 17.88
N ALA A 106 7.79 -0.64 16.76
CA ALA A 106 7.94 0.11 15.52
C ALA A 106 7.39 1.54 15.68
N ARG A 107 8.10 2.49 15.03
CA ARG A 107 7.59 3.85 14.91
C ARG A 107 6.45 3.85 13.91
N PHE A 108 5.30 4.40 14.28
CA PHE A 108 4.16 4.54 13.37
C PHE A 108 3.93 6.00 13.00
N ILE A 109 3.87 6.30 11.70
CA ILE A 109 3.55 7.61 11.13
C ILE A 109 2.30 7.46 10.27
N GLY A 110 1.15 7.90 10.81
CA GLY A 110 -0.15 7.86 10.10
C GLY A 110 -0.38 9.11 9.26
N LEU A 111 -1.43 9.06 8.42
CA LEU A 111 -1.82 10.15 7.53
C LEU A 111 -2.92 11.03 8.13
N TYR A 112 -3.76 10.50 9.03
CA TYR A 112 -4.87 11.27 9.58
C TYR A 112 -4.39 12.47 10.38
N GLN A 113 -4.92 13.64 10.03
CA GLN A 113 -4.75 14.89 10.75
C GLN A 113 -6.14 15.50 11.00
N PRO A 114 -6.48 15.89 12.23
CA PRO A 114 -7.70 16.64 12.50
C PRO A 114 -7.56 18.05 11.92
N ALA A 115 -8.53 18.47 11.11
CA ALA A 115 -8.52 19.76 10.42
C ALA A 115 -9.96 20.23 10.11
N ALA A 116 -10.14 21.46 9.66
CA ALA A 116 -11.43 22.00 9.28
C ALA A 116 -11.87 21.52 7.88
N SER A 117 -10.92 21.12 7.01
CA SER A 117 -11.20 20.60 5.67
C SER A 117 -10.23 19.46 5.33
N LEU A 118 -10.59 18.68 4.30
CA LEU A 118 -9.71 17.61 3.79
C LEU A 118 -8.42 18.17 3.19
N GLU A 119 -8.49 19.32 2.54
CA GLU A 119 -7.35 20.02 1.96
C GLU A 119 -6.34 20.42 3.04
N GLU A 120 -6.83 21.04 4.11
CA GLU A 120 -5.99 21.39 5.27
C GLU A 120 -5.40 20.14 5.93
N ALA A 121 -6.20 19.08 6.09
CA ALA A 121 -5.71 17.81 6.61
C ALA A 121 -4.60 17.21 5.75
N ALA A 122 -4.72 17.32 4.41
CA ALA A 122 -3.70 16.85 3.48
C ALA A 122 -2.41 17.68 3.58
N GLU A 123 -2.49 18.99 3.77
CA GLU A 123 -1.32 19.86 4.00
C GLU A 123 -0.59 19.52 5.30
N LEU A 124 -1.33 19.33 6.37
CA LEU A 124 -0.77 18.93 7.67
C LEU A 124 -0.13 17.53 7.57
N ALA A 125 -0.79 16.58 6.88
CA ALA A 125 -0.25 15.25 6.65
C ALA A 125 1.00 15.30 5.76
N ASP A 126 0.99 16.11 4.70
CA ASP A 126 2.16 16.32 3.83
C ASP A 126 3.37 16.77 4.64
N HIS A 127 3.19 17.76 5.51
CA HIS A 127 4.25 18.24 6.39
C HIS A 127 4.71 17.15 7.37
N HIS A 128 3.79 16.45 8.01
CA HIS A 128 4.11 15.38 8.96
C HIS A 128 4.89 14.22 8.31
N LEU A 129 4.54 13.87 7.08
CA LEU A 129 5.20 12.80 6.32
C LEU A 129 6.63 13.13 5.88
N HIS A 130 7.11 14.39 6.08
CA HIS A 130 8.54 14.70 5.89
C HIS A 130 9.45 13.97 6.90
N GLU A 131 8.87 13.41 7.96
CA GLU A 131 9.59 12.55 8.90
C GLU A 131 9.84 11.11 8.37
N LEU A 132 9.20 10.71 7.26
CA LEU A 132 9.44 9.39 6.65
C LEU A 132 10.83 9.30 6.05
N PRO A 133 11.60 8.24 6.36
CA PRO A 133 12.92 8.00 5.78
C PRO A 133 12.78 7.43 4.34
N LEU A 134 12.35 8.27 3.41
CA LEU A 134 12.19 7.89 2.00
C LEU A 134 13.57 7.61 1.33
N PRO A 135 13.62 6.75 0.30
CA PRO A 135 12.49 6.04 -0.31
C PRO A 135 11.96 4.89 0.53
N ILE A 136 10.71 4.47 0.25
CA ILE A 136 10.09 3.30 0.89
C ILE A 136 10.92 2.04 0.61
N ASP A 137 11.26 1.27 1.65
CA ASP A 137 11.98 0.01 1.46
C ASP A 137 11.04 -1.11 1.00
N VAL A 138 9.88 -1.24 1.64
CA VAL A 138 8.87 -2.22 1.25
C VAL A 138 7.49 -1.57 1.20
N LEU A 139 6.83 -1.66 0.05
CA LEU A 139 5.47 -1.19 -0.20
C LEU A 139 4.55 -2.39 -0.44
N VAL A 140 3.45 -2.47 0.30
CA VAL A 140 2.41 -3.49 0.11
C VAL A 140 1.12 -2.82 -0.31
N LEU A 141 0.71 -3.06 -1.55
CA LEU A 141 -0.50 -2.50 -2.16
C LEU A 141 -1.60 -3.56 -2.30
N GLY A 142 -2.84 -3.09 -2.31
CA GLY A 142 -4.00 -3.80 -2.81
C GLY A 142 -4.51 -3.19 -4.12
N MET A 143 -5.57 -3.78 -4.70
CA MET A 143 -6.22 -3.31 -5.91
C MET A 143 -7.73 -3.37 -5.77
N GLY A 144 -8.42 -2.28 -6.13
CA GLY A 144 -9.88 -2.25 -6.26
C GLY A 144 -10.39 -2.94 -7.54
N ASP A 145 -11.69 -3.17 -7.64
CA ASP A 145 -12.31 -3.77 -8.83
C ASP A 145 -12.33 -2.80 -10.04
N ASP A 146 -12.21 -1.51 -9.79
CA ASP A 146 -12.05 -0.44 -10.76
C ASP A 146 -10.58 -0.16 -11.13
N GLY A 147 -9.65 -0.94 -10.59
CA GLY A 147 -8.21 -0.77 -10.81
C GLY A 147 -7.56 0.34 -10.00
N HIS A 148 -8.24 0.91 -8.99
CA HIS A 148 -7.58 1.80 -8.05
C HIS A 148 -6.56 1.05 -7.18
N THR A 149 -5.55 1.76 -6.70
CA THR A 149 -4.62 1.32 -5.65
C THR A 149 -4.34 2.50 -4.73
N ALA A 150 -4.03 2.25 -3.45
CA ALA A 150 -4.08 3.28 -2.41
C ALA A 150 -5.44 4.01 -2.50
N SER A 151 -5.47 5.35 -2.46
CA SER A 151 -6.68 6.11 -2.79
C SER A 151 -6.59 6.87 -4.13
N LEU A 152 -5.86 6.29 -5.10
CA LEU A 152 -5.78 6.77 -6.48
C LEU A 152 -6.97 6.19 -7.26
N PHE A 153 -8.14 6.86 -7.20
CA PHE A 153 -9.37 6.39 -7.84
C PHE A 153 -9.53 6.95 -9.25
N PRO A 154 -9.96 6.13 -10.23
CA PRO A 154 -10.35 6.63 -11.54
C PRO A 154 -11.37 7.78 -11.42
N ASN A 155 -11.16 8.83 -12.21
CA ASN A 155 -12.05 10.01 -12.25
C ASN A 155 -12.20 10.80 -10.94
N SER A 156 -11.40 10.52 -9.91
CA SER A 156 -11.41 11.32 -8.69
C SER A 156 -10.87 12.73 -8.95
N PRO A 157 -11.45 13.77 -8.37
CA PRO A 157 -10.84 15.09 -8.33
C PRO A 157 -9.42 15.01 -7.77
N GLY A 158 -8.46 15.68 -8.41
CA GLY A 158 -7.05 15.67 -7.99
C GLY A 158 -6.23 14.46 -8.44
N LEU A 159 -6.82 13.47 -9.16
CA LEU A 159 -6.09 12.30 -9.62
C LEU A 159 -4.88 12.65 -10.50
N ASP A 160 -5.01 13.66 -11.39
CA ASP A 160 -3.90 14.09 -12.25
C ASP A 160 -2.68 14.52 -11.43
N LEU A 161 -2.91 15.29 -10.36
CA LEU A 161 -1.85 15.71 -9.46
C LEU A 161 -1.26 14.51 -8.68
N ALA A 162 -2.11 13.59 -8.21
CA ALA A 162 -1.68 12.42 -7.46
C ALA A 162 -0.93 11.39 -8.34
N MET A 163 -1.17 11.40 -9.65
CA MET A 163 -0.51 10.53 -10.63
C MET A 163 0.72 11.17 -11.28
N ASP A 164 1.04 12.43 -10.98
CA ASP A 164 2.24 13.09 -11.51
C ASP A 164 3.51 12.38 -10.99
N PRO A 165 4.35 11.79 -11.88
CA PRO A 165 5.58 11.12 -11.47
C PRO A 165 6.66 12.09 -10.95
N GLN A 166 6.51 13.39 -11.19
CA GLN A 166 7.42 14.44 -10.72
C GLN A 166 6.87 15.22 -9.52
N GLY A 167 5.72 14.78 -8.99
CA GLY A 167 5.09 15.43 -7.85
C GLY A 167 6.01 15.46 -6.63
N THR A 168 6.03 16.58 -5.91
CA THR A 168 6.89 16.78 -4.72
C THR A 168 6.14 16.60 -3.40
N ARG A 169 4.81 16.58 -3.44
CA ARG A 169 3.97 16.37 -2.27
C ARG A 169 4.09 14.91 -1.80
N ARG A 170 3.96 14.71 -0.49
CA ARG A 170 3.94 13.38 0.15
C ARG A 170 2.53 12.92 0.51
N CYS A 171 1.59 13.85 0.60
CA CYS A 171 0.18 13.57 0.82
C CYS A 171 -0.72 14.45 -0.03
N LEU A 172 -1.81 13.87 -0.53
CA LEU A 172 -2.83 14.58 -1.31
C LEU A 172 -4.24 14.17 -0.86
N PRO A 173 -5.22 15.10 -0.91
CA PRO A 173 -6.61 14.80 -0.68
C PRO A 173 -7.20 14.06 -1.88
N MET A 174 -8.04 13.07 -1.64
CA MET A 174 -8.72 12.28 -2.66
C MET A 174 -10.17 12.01 -2.27
N TRP A 175 -11.01 11.72 -3.26
CA TRP A 175 -12.41 11.39 -3.06
C TRP A 175 -12.71 10.01 -3.64
N ALA A 176 -13.11 9.08 -2.75
CA ALA A 176 -13.53 7.76 -3.14
C ALA A 176 -14.98 7.77 -3.68
N PRO A 177 -15.33 6.87 -4.59
CA PRO A 177 -16.73 6.70 -5.04
C PRO A 177 -17.66 6.15 -3.96
N SER A 178 -17.10 5.49 -2.93
CA SER A 178 -17.82 4.89 -1.81
C SER A 178 -17.46 5.53 -0.47
N VAL A 179 -18.36 5.46 0.50
CA VAL A 179 -18.12 5.96 1.86
C VAL A 179 -17.08 5.13 2.62
N PRO A 180 -16.26 5.75 3.48
CA PRO A 180 -16.06 7.19 3.63
C PRO A 180 -15.44 7.78 2.36
N HIS A 181 -16.00 8.88 1.83
CA HIS A 181 -15.55 9.43 0.55
C HIS A 181 -14.21 10.16 0.65
N GLN A 182 -13.97 10.84 1.76
CA GLN A 182 -12.76 11.66 1.97
C GLN A 182 -11.55 10.78 2.33
N ARG A 183 -10.48 10.97 1.59
CA ARG A 183 -9.25 10.18 1.68
C ARG A 183 -8.00 11.04 1.70
N LEU A 184 -6.97 10.51 2.32
CA LEU A 184 -5.60 10.98 2.22
C LEU A 184 -4.77 9.89 1.55
N THR A 185 -3.90 10.24 0.59
CA THR A 185 -3.10 9.27 -0.15
C THR A 185 -1.66 9.72 -0.31
N LEU A 186 -0.73 8.78 -0.24
CA LEU A 186 0.59 9.01 -0.82
C LEU A 186 0.43 9.07 -2.35
N PRO A 187 1.07 10.01 -3.04
CA PRO A 187 1.01 10.12 -4.49
C PRO A 187 1.91 9.08 -5.18
N ARG A 188 1.68 8.89 -6.49
CA ARG A 188 2.47 8.00 -7.33
C ARG A 188 3.97 8.23 -7.21
N ALA A 189 4.43 9.48 -7.18
CA ALA A 189 5.85 9.82 -7.09
C ALA A 189 6.52 9.18 -5.87
N VAL A 190 5.83 9.14 -4.72
CA VAL A 190 6.31 8.51 -3.48
C VAL A 190 6.19 6.99 -3.54
N LEU A 191 5.02 6.48 -3.94
CA LEU A 191 4.74 5.04 -3.94
C LEU A 191 5.59 4.29 -4.97
N ALA A 192 5.72 4.83 -6.19
CA ALA A 192 6.45 4.17 -7.27
C ALA A 192 7.99 4.20 -7.09
N ALA A 193 8.50 5.03 -6.19
CA ALA A 193 9.91 5.07 -5.82
C ALA A 193 10.30 3.97 -4.80
N ALA A 194 9.36 3.16 -4.33
CA ALA A 194 9.63 2.08 -3.38
C ALA A 194 10.60 1.06 -3.97
N LYS A 195 11.58 0.62 -3.15
CA LYS A 195 12.64 -0.32 -3.56
C LYS A 195 12.07 -1.73 -3.84
N VAL A 196 11.06 -2.13 -3.07
CA VAL A 196 10.33 -3.38 -3.24
C VAL A 196 8.84 -3.10 -3.19
N GLN A 197 8.10 -3.62 -4.17
CA GLN A 197 6.66 -3.43 -4.26
C GLN A 197 5.96 -4.80 -4.33
N LEU A 198 4.95 -4.99 -3.50
CA LEU A 198 4.10 -6.18 -3.52
C LEU A 198 2.66 -5.75 -3.79
N LEU A 199 1.99 -6.44 -4.71
CA LEU A 199 0.57 -6.30 -4.98
C LEU A 199 -0.16 -7.56 -4.52
N ALA A 200 -1.03 -7.44 -3.53
CA ALA A 200 -1.80 -8.55 -3.00
C ALA A 200 -3.21 -8.55 -3.58
N ILE A 201 -3.56 -9.61 -4.29
CA ILE A 201 -4.89 -9.80 -4.88
C ILE A 201 -5.41 -11.23 -4.66
N GLN A 202 -6.72 -11.40 -4.75
CA GLN A 202 -7.38 -12.67 -4.52
C GLN A 202 -8.55 -12.90 -5.48
N GLY A 203 -8.75 -14.16 -5.83
CA GLY A 203 -9.91 -14.60 -6.62
C GLY A 203 -9.84 -14.24 -8.11
N GLN A 204 -10.77 -14.79 -8.86
CA GLN A 204 -10.85 -14.63 -10.31
C GLN A 204 -11.25 -13.21 -10.75
N SER A 205 -12.07 -12.51 -9.93
CA SER A 205 -12.46 -11.13 -10.22
C SER A 205 -11.25 -10.20 -10.26
N LYS A 206 -10.36 -10.30 -9.26
CA LYS A 206 -9.14 -9.48 -9.23
C LYS A 206 -8.16 -9.86 -10.34
N LEU A 207 -8.13 -11.13 -10.73
CA LEU A 207 -7.35 -11.56 -11.89
C LEU A 207 -7.86 -10.93 -13.18
N ALA A 208 -9.19 -10.84 -13.36
CA ALA A 208 -9.81 -10.17 -14.51
C ALA A 208 -9.50 -8.67 -14.51
N THR A 209 -9.59 -8.00 -13.35
CA THR A 209 -9.22 -6.59 -13.18
C THR A 209 -7.74 -6.35 -13.51
N LEU A 210 -6.85 -7.23 -13.04
CA LEU A 210 -5.41 -7.13 -13.35
C LEU A 210 -5.16 -7.24 -14.84
N ASN A 211 -5.81 -8.20 -15.52
CA ASN A 211 -5.70 -8.34 -16.98
C ASN A 211 -6.20 -7.12 -17.74
N ALA A 212 -7.33 -6.53 -17.28
CA ALA A 212 -7.84 -5.28 -17.83
C ALA A 212 -6.84 -4.13 -17.64
N ALA A 213 -6.24 -4.02 -16.45
CA ALA A 213 -5.24 -2.99 -16.16
C ALA A 213 -3.98 -3.13 -17.01
N LEU A 214 -3.57 -4.36 -17.33
CA LEU A 214 -2.44 -4.60 -18.25
C LEU A 214 -2.71 -4.16 -19.69
N ALA A 215 -3.98 -4.20 -20.12
CA ALA A 215 -4.39 -3.81 -21.47
C ALA A 215 -4.64 -2.30 -21.65
N VAL A 216 -4.75 -1.53 -20.55
CA VAL A 216 -5.00 -0.09 -20.60
C VAL A 216 -3.69 0.67 -20.78
N GLU A 217 -3.68 1.62 -21.74
CA GLU A 217 -2.53 2.53 -21.94
C GLU A 217 -2.56 3.72 -20.98
N ASP A 218 -3.75 4.31 -20.76
CA ASP A 218 -3.94 5.44 -19.84
C ASP A 218 -4.02 4.97 -18.39
N GLU A 219 -2.97 5.23 -17.64
CA GLU A 219 -2.85 4.87 -16.22
C GLU A 219 -3.93 5.53 -15.33
N ARG A 220 -4.59 6.61 -15.78
CA ARG A 220 -5.68 7.26 -15.03
C ARG A 220 -6.98 6.47 -15.04
N ARG A 221 -7.17 5.63 -16.06
CA ARG A 221 -8.35 4.76 -16.15
C ARG A 221 -8.30 3.58 -15.17
N MET A 222 -7.10 3.11 -14.86
CA MET A 222 -6.84 2.06 -13.87
C MET A 222 -5.50 2.36 -13.19
N PRO A 223 -5.47 3.15 -12.11
CA PRO A 223 -4.22 3.68 -11.54
C PRO A 223 -3.22 2.62 -11.08
N VAL A 224 -3.66 1.40 -10.75
CA VAL A 224 -2.74 0.28 -10.48
C VAL A 224 -1.77 0.03 -11.66
N ARG A 225 -2.17 0.38 -12.90
CA ARG A 225 -1.36 0.23 -14.11
C ARG A 225 0.01 0.90 -13.99
N ALA A 226 0.08 2.04 -13.31
CA ALA A 226 1.33 2.77 -13.08
C ALA A 226 2.36 1.97 -12.26
N PHE A 227 1.92 0.96 -11.53
CA PHE A 227 2.75 0.11 -10.67
C PHE A 227 3.04 -1.26 -11.28
N LEU A 228 2.37 -1.64 -12.39
CA LEU A 228 2.56 -2.94 -13.06
C LEU A 228 3.88 -2.96 -13.86
N ARG A 229 5.00 -2.76 -13.17
CA ARG A 229 6.38 -2.76 -13.70
C ARG A 229 7.36 -3.13 -12.57
N ALA A 230 8.59 -3.49 -12.92
CA ALA A 230 9.63 -3.73 -11.92
C ALA A 230 9.83 -2.49 -11.01
N PRO A 231 10.04 -2.67 -9.69
CA PRO A 231 10.28 -3.92 -8.97
C PRO A 231 9.03 -4.48 -8.26
N LEU A 232 8.01 -4.92 -9.01
CA LEU A 232 6.76 -5.44 -8.46
C LEU A 232 6.75 -6.97 -8.41
N THR A 233 6.27 -7.53 -7.30
CA THR A 233 5.83 -8.93 -7.20
C THR A 233 4.32 -8.99 -6.90
N ILE A 234 3.58 -9.72 -7.72
CA ILE A 234 2.15 -9.94 -7.54
C ILE A 234 1.96 -11.22 -6.74
N HIS A 235 1.20 -11.16 -5.66
CA HIS A 235 0.79 -12.29 -4.85
C HIS A 235 -0.69 -12.57 -5.09
N TRP A 236 -1.00 -13.74 -5.61
CA TRP A 236 -2.36 -14.14 -5.93
C TRP A 236 -2.71 -15.52 -5.37
N TYR A 237 -3.96 -15.71 -4.97
CA TYR A 237 -4.58 -17.03 -4.72
C TYR A 237 -6.01 -17.03 -5.29
N PRO A 238 -6.54 -18.23 -5.70
CA PRO A 238 -7.85 -18.36 -6.30
C PRO A 238 -9.02 -18.05 -5.37
#